data_9e5e09afd37bf01557c2ce467606316c
#
_entry.id   9e5e09afd37bf01557c2ce467606316c
#
_cell.length_a   1.000
_cell.length_b   1.000
_cell.length_c   1.000
_cell.angle_alpha   90.00
_cell.angle_beta   90.00
_cell.angle_gamma   90.00
#
_symmetry.space_group_name_H-M   'P 1'
#
loop_
_entity.id
_entity.type
_entity.pdbx_description
1 polymer ?
#
loop_
_entity_poly.entity_id
_entity_poly.type
_entity_poly.pdbx_seq_one_letter_code
_entity_poly.pdbx_strand_id
1 'polypeptide(L)'
;MENKVIQDRLALLRKKMQEEGIDFYMMPTADFHNSEYVNDYFKVREYFCNFTGSNGTLVVWKDGAGLWTDGRYFIQAEAELEGTTVELFRMLQEGVPTIEELLEQNMQQGQTLGFDGRVIAAMDGKKYEKVLEKKQIRIAYEKDLAESIWTDRPDFPAGKVTVLDEKIAGKSVEEKLTETREKMAKDGANALLLTKLDDLMWLFNIRGCDVECNPVAMSYAYITEESATLFIQQKALDAQVTEYLAAHRIEVKEYDTVVDFLKALPAGNAILVDNRYCSYTLYKTLQKNQKLVEGKNPTELLKAIKNPVELARMQEIFLKDSVAVTKFIYWLKTHVGKEKITEVTAADYLEQKRREIPEFLDLSFPTIAGYKSNAAMMHYEATPDNCATLEPEGMLLVDSGGQYLGGTTDVTRTIVLGPISEEIKKPVSYTHLRAHETSLHL
;
A
#
# COMPACT_ATOMS: atom_id res chain seq x y z
N MET A 1 -20.51 -5.92 21.59
CA MET A 1 -20.98 -6.81 20.49
C MET A 1 -19.84 -7.12 19.52
N GLU A 2 -19.07 -6.16 19.11
CA GLU A 2 -17.96 -6.33 18.15
C GLU A 2 -16.88 -7.32 18.60
N ASN A 3 -16.44 -7.26 19.84
CA ASN A 3 -15.42 -8.17 20.37
C ASN A 3 -15.82 -9.66 20.30
N LYS A 4 -17.12 -9.96 20.45
CA LYS A 4 -17.61 -11.33 20.30
C LYS A 4 -17.55 -11.79 18.84
N VAL A 5 -17.81 -10.89 17.89
CA VAL A 5 -17.70 -11.20 16.44
C VAL A 5 -16.26 -11.58 16.10
N ILE A 6 -15.26 -10.85 16.59
CA ILE A 6 -13.85 -11.18 16.37
C ILE A 6 -13.48 -12.54 16.96
N GLN A 7 -13.94 -12.82 18.20
CA GLN A 7 -13.70 -14.13 18.83
C GLN A 7 -14.34 -15.28 18.03
N ASP A 8 -15.56 -15.09 17.55
CA ASP A 8 -16.25 -16.09 16.72
C ASP A 8 -15.53 -16.32 15.37
N ARG A 9 -15.06 -15.25 14.70
CA ARG A 9 -14.26 -15.33 13.49
C ARG A 9 -12.93 -16.06 13.71
N LEU A 10 -12.22 -15.76 14.79
CA LEU A 10 -10.98 -16.45 15.15
C LEU A 10 -11.22 -17.93 15.48
N ALA A 11 -12.35 -18.26 16.11
CA ALA A 11 -12.72 -19.66 16.36
C ALA A 11 -12.97 -20.43 15.06
N LEU A 12 -13.68 -19.82 14.10
CA LEU A 12 -13.86 -20.39 12.75
C LEU A 12 -12.52 -20.58 12.03
N LEU A 13 -11.63 -19.60 12.09
CA LEU A 13 -10.30 -19.68 11.48
C LEU A 13 -9.49 -20.84 12.10
N ARG A 14 -9.47 -20.97 13.43
CA ARG A 14 -8.76 -22.09 14.10
C ARG A 14 -9.32 -23.45 13.71
N LYS A 15 -10.64 -23.55 13.58
CA LYS A 15 -11.27 -24.78 13.06
C LYS A 15 -10.79 -25.09 11.65
N LYS A 16 -10.76 -24.08 10.77
CA LYS A 16 -10.28 -24.25 9.38
C LYS A 16 -8.78 -24.60 9.34
N MET A 17 -7.95 -23.95 10.16
CA MET A 17 -6.54 -24.31 10.32
C MET A 17 -6.38 -25.80 10.72
N GLN A 18 -7.17 -26.28 11.65
CA GLN A 18 -7.13 -27.69 12.06
C GLN A 18 -7.52 -28.64 10.92
N GLU A 19 -8.55 -28.32 10.15
CA GLU A 19 -8.98 -29.10 8.96
C GLU A 19 -7.89 -29.19 7.89
N GLU A 20 -7.10 -28.11 7.72
CA GLU A 20 -6.02 -28.01 6.73
C GLU A 20 -4.63 -28.45 7.29
N GLY A 21 -4.55 -28.85 8.56
CA GLY A 21 -3.30 -29.24 9.21
C GLY A 21 -2.30 -28.10 9.34
N ILE A 22 -2.79 -26.90 9.65
CA ILE A 22 -2.02 -25.66 9.84
C ILE A 22 -2.00 -25.33 11.34
N ASP A 23 -0.81 -25.13 11.90
CA ASP A 23 -0.62 -24.83 13.32
C ASP A 23 -0.55 -23.34 13.60
N PHE A 24 0.07 -22.58 12.70
CA PHE A 24 0.15 -21.12 12.73
C PHE A 24 -0.34 -20.56 11.39
N TYR A 25 -1.17 -19.53 11.42
CA TYR A 25 -1.65 -18.86 10.20
C TYR A 25 -1.39 -17.36 10.27
N MET A 26 -0.81 -16.81 9.20
CA MET A 26 -0.36 -15.43 9.15
C MET A 26 -1.12 -14.62 8.08
N MET A 27 -1.52 -13.41 8.44
CA MET A 27 -2.28 -12.47 7.61
C MET A 27 -1.68 -11.06 7.73
N PRO A 28 -0.87 -10.62 6.77
CA PRO A 28 -0.35 -9.25 6.76
C PRO A 28 -1.40 -8.27 6.22
N THR A 29 -1.15 -6.98 6.44
CA THR A 29 -1.75 -5.93 5.60
C THR A 29 -1.02 -5.94 4.26
N ALA A 30 -1.57 -6.55 3.26
CA ALA A 30 -1.01 -6.59 1.91
C ALA A 30 -2.07 -7.01 0.89
N ASP A 31 -1.89 -6.57 -0.35
CA ASP A 31 -2.52 -7.13 -1.54
C ASP A 31 -1.57 -8.07 -2.28
N PHE A 32 -1.96 -8.56 -3.46
CA PHE A 32 -1.12 -9.46 -4.28
C PHE A 32 0.10 -8.76 -4.91
N HIS A 33 0.22 -7.45 -4.74
CA HIS A 33 1.25 -6.59 -5.30
C HIS A 33 2.14 -5.93 -4.24
N ASN A 34 1.84 -6.21 -2.96
CA ASN A 34 2.49 -5.60 -1.80
C ASN A 34 2.39 -4.07 -1.82
N SER A 35 1.17 -3.55 -2.11
CA SER A 35 0.86 -2.13 -2.10
C SER A 35 0.79 -1.59 -0.67
N GLU A 36 1.04 -0.30 -0.49
CA GLU A 36 0.95 0.37 0.82
C GLU A 36 -0.50 0.48 1.30
N TYR A 37 -1.41 0.87 0.40
CA TYR A 37 -2.85 0.89 0.64
C TYR A 37 -3.50 -0.26 -0.12
N VAL A 38 -4.47 -0.90 0.49
CA VAL A 38 -5.12 -2.09 -0.06
C VAL A 38 -6.61 -1.86 -0.26
N ASN A 39 -7.16 -2.42 -1.33
CA ASN A 39 -8.60 -2.45 -1.54
C ASN A 39 -9.30 -3.29 -0.46
N ASP A 40 -10.57 -3.01 -0.19
CA ASP A 40 -11.38 -3.68 0.84
C ASP A 40 -11.39 -5.21 0.70
N TYR A 41 -11.27 -5.73 -0.51
CA TYR A 41 -11.12 -7.18 -0.76
C TYR A 41 -9.96 -7.80 0.04
N PHE A 42 -8.87 -7.05 0.26
CA PHE A 42 -7.65 -7.51 0.92
C PHE A 42 -7.60 -7.24 2.42
N LYS A 43 -8.63 -6.66 3.03
CA LYS A 43 -8.67 -6.33 4.47
C LYS A 43 -8.89 -7.56 5.37
N VAL A 44 -8.28 -8.70 5.01
CA VAL A 44 -8.41 -9.97 5.75
C VAL A 44 -7.93 -9.86 7.20
N ARG A 45 -6.78 -9.20 7.42
CA ARG A 45 -6.27 -8.96 8.78
C ARG A 45 -7.26 -8.16 9.61
N GLU A 46 -7.81 -7.08 9.06
CA GLU A 46 -8.83 -6.24 9.72
C GLU A 46 -10.09 -7.06 10.05
N TYR A 47 -10.57 -7.88 9.13
CA TYR A 47 -11.72 -8.76 9.35
C TYR A 47 -11.55 -9.67 10.58
N PHE A 48 -10.34 -10.19 10.85
CA PHE A 48 -10.08 -11.10 11.96
C PHE A 48 -9.62 -10.43 13.25
N CYS A 49 -9.20 -9.17 13.26
CA CYS A 49 -8.73 -8.52 14.50
C CYS A 49 -9.32 -7.12 14.76
N ASN A 50 -10.14 -6.59 13.86
CA ASN A 50 -10.74 -5.24 13.94
C ASN A 50 -9.72 -4.09 13.96
N PHE A 51 -8.43 -4.35 13.73
CA PHE A 51 -7.44 -3.29 13.64
C PHE A 51 -7.47 -2.68 12.24
N THR A 52 -7.69 -1.36 12.13
CA THR A 52 -7.88 -0.65 10.86
C THR A 52 -6.60 -0.01 10.30
N GLY A 53 -5.52 0.09 11.10
CA GLY A 53 -4.26 0.70 10.67
C GLY A 53 -3.66 0.06 9.41
N SER A 54 -2.97 0.83 8.57
CA SER A 54 -2.48 0.38 7.26
C SER A 54 -1.24 -0.51 7.30
N ASN A 55 -0.64 -0.75 8.47
CA ASN A 55 0.50 -1.66 8.61
C ASN A 55 0.36 -2.57 9.83
N GLY A 56 0.41 -3.88 9.59
CA GLY A 56 0.40 -4.88 10.64
C GLY A 56 0.29 -6.30 10.09
N THR A 57 0.70 -7.26 10.91
CA THR A 57 0.57 -8.70 10.60
C THR A 57 -0.08 -9.41 11.77
N LEU A 58 -1.21 -10.06 11.51
CA LEU A 58 -1.88 -10.92 12.47
C LEU A 58 -1.34 -12.35 12.31
N VAL A 59 -0.91 -12.94 13.41
CA VAL A 59 -0.55 -14.36 13.50
C VAL A 59 -1.51 -15.05 14.44
N VAL A 60 -2.13 -16.14 14.00
CA VAL A 60 -3.09 -16.94 14.78
C VAL A 60 -2.52 -18.33 14.99
N TRP A 61 -2.62 -18.84 16.22
CA TRP A 61 -2.26 -20.20 16.58
C TRP A 61 -3.37 -20.85 17.42
N LYS A 62 -3.17 -22.09 17.81
CA LYS A 62 -4.21 -22.94 18.43
C LYS A 62 -5.00 -22.24 19.55
N ASP A 63 -4.33 -21.55 20.44
CA ASP A 63 -4.89 -20.97 21.67
C ASP A 63 -4.61 -19.48 21.86
N GLY A 64 -4.04 -18.80 20.84
CA GLY A 64 -3.73 -17.39 20.87
C GLY A 64 -3.79 -16.73 19.50
N ALA A 65 -3.62 -15.41 19.51
CA ALA A 65 -3.44 -14.57 18.32
C ALA A 65 -2.67 -13.32 18.72
N GLY A 66 -1.78 -12.85 17.83
CA GLY A 66 -0.98 -11.65 18.04
C GLY A 66 -0.96 -10.75 16.82
N LEU A 67 -1.07 -9.45 17.05
CA LEU A 67 -0.91 -8.41 16.03
C LEU A 67 0.44 -7.71 16.20
N TRP A 68 1.30 -7.80 15.21
CA TRP A 68 2.53 -7.00 15.10
C TRP A 68 2.24 -5.74 14.30
N THR A 69 2.50 -4.57 14.90
CA THR A 69 2.43 -3.28 14.20
C THR A 69 3.52 -2.35 14.68
N ASP A 70 3.79 -1.26 13.95
CA ASP A 70 4.84 -0.30 14.26
C ASP A 70 4.35 0.90 15.09
N GLY A 71 5.30 1.76 15.51
CA GLY A 71 5.04 2.86 16.44
C GLY A 71 4.01 3.89 16.00
N ARG A 72 3.68 3.96 14.72
CA ARG A 72 2.63 4.86 14.20
C ARG A 72 1.24 4.48 14.72
N TYR A 73 1.05 3.19 15.07
CA TYR A 73 -0.26 2.59 15.35
C TYR A 73 -0.41 2.07 16.77
N PHE A 74 0.56 2.18 17.67
CA PHE A 74 0.47 1.57 19.00
C PHE A 74 -0.76 2.01 19.79
N ILE A 75 -1.08 3.30 19.77
CA ILE A 75 -2.24 3.87 20.49
C ILE A 75 -3.54 3.37 19.86
N GLN A 76 -3.64 3.42 18.54
CA GLN A 76 -4.81 2.96 17.80
C GLN A 76 -5.05 1.46 18.01
N ALA A 77 -4.00 0.64 17.82
CA ALA A 77 -4.09 -0.81 17.98
C ALA A 77 -4.48 -1.21 19.41
N GLU A 78 -3.97 -0.52 20.43
CA GLU A 78 -4.35 -0.76 21.83
C GLU A 78 -5.85 -0.54 22.05
N ALA A 79 -6.40 0.55 21.50
CA ALA A 79 -7.82 0.86 21.61
C ALA A 79 -8.71 -0.10 20.79
N GLU A 80 -8.33 -0.41 19.55
CA GLU A 80 -9.13 -1.26 18.65
C GLU A 80 -9.08 -2.75 19.04
N LEU A 81 -8.00 -3.21 19.69
CA LEU A 81 -7.88 -4.59 20.19
C LEU A 81 -8.48 -4.78 21.58
N GLU A 82 -8.88 -3.71 22.27
CA GLU A 82 -9.44 -3.81 23.62
C GLU A 82 -10.65 -4.75 23.66
N GLY A 83 -10.60 -5.75 24.55
CA GLY A 83 -11.66 -6.77 24.72
C GLY A 83 -11.69 -7.84 23.62
N THR A 84 -10.79 -7.81 22.63
CA THR A 84 -10.53 -8.95 21.76
C THR A 84 -9.62 -9.96 22.47
N THR A 85 -9.36 -11.11 21.84
CA THR A 85 -8.37 -12.09 22.34
C THR A 85 -7.04 -11.99 21.59
N VAL A 86 -6.80 -10.87 20.90
CA VAL A 86 -5.58 -10.59 20.12
C VAL A 86 -4.61 -9.78 20.98
N GLU A 87 -3.41 -10.29 21.15
CA GLU A 87 -2.33 -9.60 21.86
C GLU A 87 -1.62 -8.61 20.93
N LEU A 88 -1.29 -7.41 21.46
CA LEU A 88 -0.53 -6.40 20.71
C LEU A 88 0.97 -6.58 20.90
N PHE A 89 1.69 -6.87 19.83
CA PHE A 89 3.14 -6.92 19.77
C PHE A 89 3.67 -5.60 19.15
N ARG A 90 4.22 -4.72 20.01
CA ARG A 90 4.76 -3.41 19.62
C ARG A 90 6.14 -3.59 18.98
N MET A 91 6.19 -3.61 17.66
CA MET A 91 7.44 -3.84 16.91
C MET A 91 8.57 -2.90 17.35
N LEU A 92 9.79 -3.41 17.38
CA LEU A 92 11.02 -2.69 17.74
C LEU A 92 11.07 -2.20 19.20
N GLN A 93 10.15 -2.61 20.07
CA GLN A 93 10.24 -2.36 21.50
C GLN A 93 11.08 -3.45 22.19
N GLU A 94 11.80 -3.07 23.23
CA GLU A 94 12.62 -4.00 24.03
C GLU A 94 11.77 -5.14 24.62
N GLY A 95 12.22 -6.38 24.44
CA GLY A 95 11.52 -7.57 24.92
C GLY A 95 10.37 -8.06 24.05
N VAL A 96 10.01 -7.36 22.97
CA VAL A 96 8.97 -7.80 22.03
C VAL A 96 9.61 -8.61 20.89
N PRO A 97 9.26 -9.92 20.74
CA PRO A 97 9.81 -10.74 19.68
C PRO A 97 9.32 -10.31 18.31
N THR A 98 10.16 -10.46 17.30
CA THR A 98 9.73 -10.43 15.90
C THR A 98 8.85 -11.64 15.59
N ILE A 99 8.14 -11.61 14.44
CA ILE A 99 7.36 -12.77 13.99
C ILE A 99 8.27 -13.98 13.81
N GLU A 100 9.44 -13.79 13.20
CA GLU A 100 10.42 -14.85 12.98
C GLU A 100 10.88 -15.48 14.29
N GLU A 101 11.17 -14.65 15.31
CA GLU A 101 11.57 -15.12 16.65
C GLU A 101 10.43 -15.88 17.34
N LEU A 102 9.18 -15.37 17.23
CA LEU A 102 8.02 -16.07 17.78
C LEU A 102 7.87 -17.46 17.13
N LEU A 103 7.94 -17.54 15.79
CA LEU A 103 7.83 -18.79 15.05
C LEU A 103 8.98 -19.75 15.42
N GLU A 104 10.22 -19.23 15.47
CA GLU A 104 11.38 -20.05 15.86
C GLU A 104 11.27 -20.59 17.29
N GLN A 105 10.77 -19.80 18.24
CA GLN A 105 10.64 -20.21 19.63
C GLN A 105 9.48 -21.20 19.87
N ASN A 106 8.33 -20.98 19.21
CA ASN A 106 7.08 -21.68 19.56
C ASN A 106 6.74 -22.82 18.62
N MET A 107 7.18 -22.81 17.37
CA MET A 107 6.89 -23.91 16.45
C MET A 107 7.80 -25.13 16.68
N GLN A 108 7.23 -26.32 16.56
CA GLN A 108 7.91 -27.59 16.76
C GLN A 108 8.09 -28.33 15.42
N GLN A 109 9.02 -29.28 15.38
CA GLN A 109 9.22 -30.13 14.21
C GLN A 109 7.92 -30.81 13.77
N GLY A 110 7.66 -30.79 12.47
CA GLY A 110 6.46 -31.41 11.87
C GLY A 110 5.22 -30.51 11.85
N GLN A 111 5.27 -29.36 12.50
CA GLN A 111 4.20 -28.34 12.40
C GLN A 111 4.21 -27.60 11.06
N THR A 112 3.14 -26.86 10.80
CA THR A 112 2.93 -26.12 9.55
C THR A 112 2.63 -24.66 9.83
N LEU A 113 3.40 -23.75 9.20
CA LEU A 113 3.05 -22.35 9.03
C LEU A 113 2.21 -22.19 7.77
N GLY A 114 1.02 -21.61 7.87
CA GLY A 114 0.15 -21.29 6.75
C GLY A 114 0.04 -19.80 6.49
N PHE A 115 -0.14 -19.43 5.24
CA PHE A 115 -0.51 -18.08 4.77
C PHE A 115 -0.97 -18.14 3.31
N ASP A 116 -1.68 -17.12 2.86
CA ASP A 116 -1.88 -16.93 1.42
C ASP A 116 -0.58 -16.40 0.79
N GLY A 117 0.08 -17.23 -0.01
CA GLY A 117 1.35 -16.87 -0.64
C GLY A 117 1.25 -15.74 -1.67
N ARG A 118 0.04 -15.33 -2.04
CA ARG A 118 -0.19 -14.20 -2.95
C ARG A 118 0.01 -12.84 -2.24
N VAL A 119 -0.26 -12.77 -0.92
CA VAL A 119 -0.11 -11.54 -0.10
C VAL A 119 1.19 -11.49 0.69
N ILE A 120 2.06 -12.48 0.58
CA ILE A 120 3.39 -12.48 1.19
C ILE A 120 4.42 -12.13 0.13
N ALA A 121 5.23 -11.10 0.36
CA ALA A 121 6.35 -10.78 -0.50
C ALA A 121 7.38 -11.94 -0.53
N ALA A 122 7.98 -12.20 -1.69
CA ALA A 122 8.99 -13.26 -1.83
C ALA A 122 10.15 -13.09 -0.83
N MET A 123 10.53 -11.84 -0.55
CA MET A 123 11.56 -11.52 0.42
C MET A 123 11.22 -12.07 1.83
N ASP A 124 9.99 -11.89 2.27
CA ASP A 124 9.56 -12.32 3.60
C ASP A 124 9.30 -13.83 3.65
N GLY A 125 8.69 -14.40 2.61
CA GLY A 125 8.54 -15.85 2.49
C GLY A 125 9.88 -16.60 2.56
N LYS A 126 10.92 -16.06 1.92
CA LYS A 126 12.30 -16.60 2.01
C LYS A 126 12.91 -16.48 3.41
N LYS A 127 12.59 -15.40 4.15
CA LYS A 127 13.03 -15.28 5.56
C LYS A 127 12.38 -16.37 6.40
N TYR A 128 11.07 -16.59 6.24
CA TYR A 128 10.38 -17.66 6.96
C TYR A 128 10.92 -19.05 6.60
N GLU A 129 11.15 -19.35 5.31
CA GLU A 129 11.80 -20.60 4.91
C GLU A 129 13.12 -20.82 5.67
N LYS A 130 14.01 -19.82 5.66
CA LYS A 130 15.33 -19.89 6.30
C LYS A 130 15.27 -20.16 7.80
N VAL A 131 14.32 -19.50 8.50
CA VAL A 131 14.14 -19.66 9.95
C VAL A 131 13.59 -21.04 10.29
N LEU A 132 12.64 -21.54 9.50
CA LEU A 132 11.86 -22.73 9.79
C LEU A 132 12.53 -24.03 9.26
N GLU A 133 13.43 -23.92 8.28
CA GLU A 133 14.13 -25.07 7.66
C GLU A 133 14.83 -25.95 8.70
N LYS A 134 15.53 -25.33 9.65
CA LYS A 134 16.29 -26.02 10.72
C LYS A 134 15.42 -26.95 11.58
N LYS A 135 14.14 -26.60 11.73
CA LYS A 135 13.16 -27.37 12.51
C LYS A 135 12.27 -28.27 11.65
N GLN A 136 12.54 -28.36 10.34
CA GLN A 136 11.74 -29.13 9.38
C GLN A 136 10.24 -28.77 9.46
N ILE A 137 9.93 -27.49 9.61
CA ILE A 137 8.56 -26.94 9.62
C ILE A 137 8.14 -26.75 8.17
N ARG A 138 6.94 -27.18 7.84
CA ARG A 138 6.37 -27.02 6.51
C ARG A 138 5.73 -25.63 6.37
N ILE A 139 5.84 -25.03 5.18
CA ILE A 139 5.09 -23.84 4.79
C ILE A 139 3.98 -24.24 3.82
N ALA A 140 2.73 -23.91 4.16
CA ALA A 140 1.54 -24.07 3.33
C ALA A 140 1.09 -22.69 2.86
N TYR A 141 1.27 -22.39 1.57
CA TYR A 141 1.06 -21.05 1.00
C TYR A 141 0.05 -21.00 -0.15
N GLU A 142 -0.61 -22.12 -0.43
CA GLU A 142 -1.47 -22.27 -1.59
C GLU A 142 -2.92 -21.85 -1.34
N LYS A 143 -3.31 -21.55 -0.08
CA LYS A 143 -4.71 -21.33 0.29
C LYS A 143 -4.92 -20.06 1.09
N ASP A 144 -5.92 -19.29 0.67
CA ASP A 144 -6.55 -18.26 1.48
C ASP A 144 -7.63 -18.90 2.38
N LEU A 145 -7.35 -19.04 3.68
CA LEU A 145 -8.32 -19.62 4.61
C LEU A 145 -9.51 -18.68 4.88
N ALA A 146 -9.36 -17.37 4.65
CA ALA A 146 -10.42 -16.41 4.82
C ALA A 146 -11.55 -16.57 3.81
N GLU A 147 -11.26 -17.05 2.60
CA GLU A 147 -12.23 -17.18 1.51
C GLU A 147 -13.50 -17.95 1.90
N SER A 148 -13.35 -19.00 2.71
CA SER A 148 -14.48 -19.81 3.16
C SER A 148 -15.17 -19.29 4.42
N ILE A 149 -14.58 -18.28 5.11
CA ILE A 149 -15.05 -17.75 6.39
C ILE A 149 -15.71 -16.37 6.19
N TRP A 150 -15.10 -15.53 5.37
CA TRP A 150 -15.59 -14.19 5.07
C TRP A 150 -16.58 -14.23 3.90
N THR A 151 -17.81 -14.63 4.20
CA THR A 151 -18.85 -14.89 3.20
C THR A 151 -19.40 -13.65 2.50
N ASP A 152 -19.26 -12.48 3.12
CA ASP A 152 -19.64 -11.16 2.62
C ASP A 152 -18.41 -10.32 2.22
N ARG A 153 -17.31 -10.98 1.87
CA ARG A 153 -16.10 -10.33 1.37
C ARG A 153 -16.43 -9.51 0.13
N PRO A 154 -15.97 -8.23 0.05
CA PRO A 154 -16.10 -7.42 -1.16
C PRO A 154 -15.60 -8.16 -2.41
N ASP A 155 -16.14 -7.82 -3.58
CA ASP A 155 -15.67 -8.35 -4.85
C ASP A 155 -14.23 -7.91 -5.13
N PHE A 156 -13.50 -8.74 -5.88
CA PHE A 156 -12.17 -8.38 -6.36
C PHE A 156 -12.26 -7.14 -7.26
N PRO A 157 -11.41 -6.11 -7.04
CA PRO A 157 -11.53 -4.82 -7.73
C PRO A 157 -11.32 -4.96 -9.24
N ALA A 158 -12.10 -4.21 -9.99
CA ALA A 158 -12.01 -4.08 -11.44
C ALA A 158 -12.58 -2.73 -11.88
N GLY A 159 -12.03 -1.67 -11.32
CA GLY A 159 -12.38 -0.30 -11.63
C GLY A 159 -11.97 0.09 -13.04
N LYS A 160 -12.58 1.15 -13.56
CA LYS A 160 -12.32 1.61 -14.93
C LYS A 160 -10.85 2.01 -15.12
N VAL A 161 -10.26 1.53 -16.20
CA VAL A 161 -8.94 1.96 -16.66
C VAL A 161 -9.08 3.08 -17.69
N THR A 162 -8.15 4.03 -17.67
CA THR A 162 -8.07 5.16 -18.61
C THR A 162 -6.66 5.32 -19.15
N VAL A 163 -6.54 5.88 -20.36
CA VAL A 163 -5.25 6.21 -20.97
C VAL A 163 -4.77 7.57 -20.45
N LEU A 164 -3.50 7.67 -20.10
CA LEU A 164 -2.82 8.93 -19.87
C LEU A 164 -2.18 9.40 -21.18
N ASP A 165 -2.62 10.55 -21.70
CA ASP A 165 -2.11 11.11 -22.94
C ASP A 165 -0.57 11.30 -22.86
N GLU A 166 0.14 10.95 -23.92
CA GLU A 166 1.59 11.09 -24.02
C GLU A 166 2.05 12.55 -23.84
N LYS A 167 1.23 13.53 -24.23
CA LYS A 167 1.48 14.96 -23.97
C LYS A 167 1.57 15.29 -22.48
N ILE A 168 1.02 14.43 -21.61
CA ILE A 168 1.07 14.55 -20.15
C ILE A 168 2.18 13.66 -19.59
N ALA A 169 2.31 12.44 -20.11
CA ALA A 169 3.33 11.48 -19.71
C ALA A 169 4.76 11.86 -20.19
N GLY A 170 4.87 12.62 -21.29
CA GLY A 170 6.12 13.11 -21.83
C GLY A 170 7.01 12.07 -22.49
N LYS A 171 6.62 10.79 -22.47
CA LYS A 171 7.26 9.66 -23.13
C LYS A 171 6.23 8.65 -23.59
N SER A 172 6.48 8.05 -24.76
CA SER A 172 5.67 6.95 -25.27
C SER A 172 5.90 5.64 -24.49
N VAL A 173 5.02 4.67 -24.67
CA VAL A 173 5.17 3.32 -24.11
C VAL A 173 6.41 2.64 -24.69
N GLU A 174 6.68 2.82 -25.97
CA GLU A 174 7.84 2.23 -26.66
C GLU A 174 9.17 2.75 -26.09
N GLU A 175 9.28 4.06 -25.83
CA GLU A 175 10.47 4.64 -25.19
C GLU A 175 10.69 4.06 -23.80
N LYS A 176 9.63 3.98 -22.99
CA LYS A 176 9.69 3.44 -21.62
C LYS A 176 10.04 1.94 -21.62
N LEU A 177 9.46 1.16 -22.54
CA LEU A 177 9.79 -0.26 -22.71
C LEU A 177 11.24 -0.44 -23.15
N THR A 178 11.74 0.40 -24.06
CA THR A 178 13.14 0.35 -24.51
C THR A 178 14.09 0.59 -23.35
N GLU A 179 13.90 1.65 -22.58
CA GLU A 179 14.71 1.96 -21.40
C GLU A 179 14.65 0.84 -20.33
N THR A 180 13.47 0.26 -20.13
CA THR A 180 13.27 -0.85 -19.18
C THR A 180 14.05 -2.08 -19.64
N ARG A 181 13.96 -2.45 -20.93
CA ARG A 181 14.67 -3.59 -21.53
C ARG A 181 16.20 -3.42 -21.47
N GLU A 182 16.70 -2.23 -21.72
CA GLU A 182 18.15 -1.93 -21.62
C GLU A 182 18.66 -2.14 -20.19
N LYS A 183 17.90 -1.75 -19.16
CA LYS A 183 18.27 -1.98 -17.77
C LYS A 183 18.17 -3.44 -17.39
N MET A 184 17.09 -4.11 -17.78
CA MET A 184 16.89 -5.54 -17.59
C MET A 184 18.06 -6.37 -18.15
N ALA A 185 18.50 -6.04 -19.38
CA ALA A 185 19.64 -6.70 -20.02
C ALA A 185 20.97 -6.44 -19.27
N LYS A 186 21.18 -5.22 -18.75
CA LYS A 186 22.36 -4.90 -17.94
C LYS A 186 22.43 -5.72 -16.63
N ASP A 187 21.27 -6.07 -16.07
CA ASP A 187 21.17 -6.91 -14.90
C ASP A 187 21.31 -8.42 -15.23
N GLY A 188 21.52 -8.75 -16.52
CA GLY A 188 21.71 -10.13 -17.00
C GLY A 188 20.43 -10.94 -17.10
N ALA A 189 19.29 -10.28 -17.23
CA ALA A 189 17.98 -10.89 -17.45
C ALA A 189 17.51 -10.70 -18.90
N ASN A 190 16.77 -11.68 -19.44
CA ASN A 190 16.11 -11.62 -20.75
C ASN A 190 14.58 -11.48 -20.64
N ALA A 191 14.07 -11.49 -19.41
CA ALA A 191 12.67 -11.21 -19.11
C ALA A 191 12.54 -10.50 -17.74
N LEU A 192 11.43 -9.80 -17.54
CA LEU A 192 11.05 -9.13 -16.31
C LEU A 192 9.61 -9.53 -15.96
N LEU A 193 9.39 -9.96 -14.73
CA LEU A 193 8.06 -10.02 -14.14
C LEU A 193 7.85 -8.74 -13.31
N LEU A 194 7.06 -7.82 -13.82
CA LEU A 194 6.72 -6.57 -13.14
C LEU A 194 5.39 -6.74 -12.39
N THR A 195 5.42 -6.49 -11.10
CA THR A 195 4.27 -6.70 -10.20
C THR A 195 3.83 -5.43 -9.46
N LYS A 196 4.67 -4.38 -9.43
CA LYS A 196 4.38 -3.14 -8.73
C LYS A 196 3.40 -2.28 -9.53
N LEU A 197 2.22 -2.00 -8.97
CA LEU A 197 1.09 -1.39 -9.68
C LEU A 197 1.38 -0.01 -10.27
N ASP A 198 1.99 0.88 -9.50
CA ASP A 198 2.31 2.23 -9.95
C ASP A 198 3.39 2.26 -11.05
N ASP A 199 4.30 1.28 -11.04
CA ASP A 199 5.28 1.09 -12.11
C ASP A 199 4.62 0.62 -13.41
N LEU A 200 3.62 -0.28 -13.31
CA LEU A 200 2.81 -0.74 -14.45
C LEU A 200 2.01 0.41 -15.07
N MET A 201 1.34 1.20 -14.22
CA MET A 201 0.58 2.36 -14.69
C MET A 201 1.47 3.40 -15.39
N TRP A 202 2.67 3.63 -14.84
CA TRP A 202 3.64 4.51 -15.46
C TRP A 202 4.16 3.94 -16.78
N LEU A 203 4.51 2.66 -16.84
CA LEU A 203 5.12 2.02 -18.01
C LEU A 203 4.17 2.04 -19.21
N PHE A 204 2.90 1.70 -19.00
CA PHE A 204 1.91 1.59 -20.07
C PHE A 204 1.09 2.87 -20.29
N ASN A 205 1.39 3.96 -19.61
CA ASN A 205 0.63 5.21 -19.70
C ASN A 205 -0.88 5.00 -19.48
N ILE A 206 -1.25 4.21 -18.50
CA ILE A 206 -2.65 3.99 -18.11
C ILE A 206 -2.85 4.34 -16.63
N ARG A 207 -4.10 4.54 -16.24
CA ARG A 207 -4.49 4.77 -14.84
C ARG A 207 -5.73 3.94 -14.54
N GLY A 208 -5.82 3.44 -13.31
CA GLY A 208 -6.98 2.71 -12.80
C GLY A 208 -7.57 3.38 -11.58
N CYS A 209 -8.47 2.69 -10.88
CA CYS A 209 -9.09 3.14 -9.63
C CYS A 209 -9.40 1.95 -8.71
N ASP A 210 -8.56 0.93 -8.70
CA ASP A 210 -8.77 -0.28 -7.90
C ASP A 210 -8.37 -0.11 -6.43
N VAL A 211 -7.56 0.90 -6.12
CA VAL A 211 -7.12 1.24 -4.77
C VAL A 211 -7.51 2.67 -4.48
N GLU A 212 -8.13 2.90 -3.32
CA GLU A 212 -8.52 4.23 -2.87
C GLU A 212 -7.33 5.19 -2.87
N CYS A 213 -7.53 6.42 -3.29
CA CYS A 213 -6.51 7.47 -3.41
C CYS A 213 -5.33 7.14 -4.36
N ASN A 214 -5.29 5.97 -4.98
CA ASN A 214 -4.22 5.56 -5.88
C ASN A 214 -4.74 5.25 -7.28
N PRO A 215 -4.25 5.94 -8.32
CA PRO A 215 -4.75 5.75 -9.68
C PRO A 215 -4.15 4.50 -10.34
N VAL A 216 -4.32 3.34 -9.73
CA VAL A 216 -3.76 2.06 -10.17
C VAL A 216 -4.85 1.03 -10.47
N ALA A 217 -4.54 0.08 -11.36
CA ALA A 217 -5.35 -1.10 -11.64
C ALA A 217 -4.57 -2.35 -11.25
N MET A 218 -5.25 -3.34 -10.64
CA MET A 218 -4.68 -4.64 -10.35
C MET A 218 -4.17 -5.27 -11.64
N SER A 219 -2.87 -5.43 -11.77
CA SER A 219 -2.24 -5.92 -13.00
C SER A 219 -0.84 -6.46 -12.77
N TYR A 220 -0.41 -7.33 -13.70
CA TYR A 220 0.96 -7.81 -13.81
C TYR A 220 1.45 -7.57 -15.23
N ALA A 221 2.77 -7.51 -15.43
CA ALA A 221 3.33 -7.60 -16.77
C ALA A 221 4.49 -8.57 -16.84
N TYR A 222 4.52 -9.33 -17.93
CA TYR A 222 5.67 -10.12 -18.32
C TYR A 222 6.28 -9.50 -19.58
N ILE A 223 7.51 -9.03 -19.45
CA ILE A 223 8.21 -8.25 -20.47
C ILE A 223 9.44 -9.03 -20.91
N THR A 224 9.58 -9.24 -22.22
CA THR A 224 10.78 -9.81 -22.85
C THR A 224 11.50 -8.75 -23.70
N GLU A 225 12.59 -9.13 -24.32
CA GLU A 225 13.30 -8.26 -25.27
C GLU A 225 12.38 -7.79 -26.41
N GLU A 226 11.42 -8.61 -26.86
CA GLU A 226 10.59 -8.33 -28.03
C GLU A 226 9.12 -8.08 -27.73
N SER A 227 8.59 -8.60 -26.61
CA SER A 227 7.17 -8.57 -26.29
C SER A 227 6.88 -7.97 -24.91
N ALA A 228 5.62 -7.60 -24.70
CA ALA A 228 5.08 -7.23 -23.41
C ALA A 228 3.65 -7.78 -23.30
N THR A 229 3.36 -8.54 -22.23
CA THR A 229 2.04 -9.08 -21.92
C THR A 229 1.56 -8.43 -20.62
N LEU A 230 0.39 -7.80 -20.66
CA LEU A 230 -0.30 -7.21 -19.52
C LEU A 230 -1.42 -8.15 -19.05
N PHE A 231 -1.39 -8.53 -17.79
CA PHE A 231 -2.45 -9.28 -17.13
C PHE A 231 -3.30 -8.31 -16.32
N ILE A 232 -4.56 -8.16 -16.68
CA ILE A 232 -5.47 -7.20 -16.07
C ILE A 232 -6.91 -7.71 -16.18
N GLN A 233 -7.83 -7.28 -15.30
CA GLN A 233 -9.25 -7.57 -15.45
C GLN A 233 -9.77 -6.94 -16.75
N GLN A 234 -10.06 -7.73 -17.78
CA GLN A 234 -10.44 -7.20 -19.10
C GLN A 234 -11.76 -6.41 -19.06
N LYS A 235 -12.65 -6.73 -18.10
CA LYS A 235 -13.89 -5.97 -17.87
C LYS A 235 -13.65 -4.50 -17.45
N ALA A 236 -12.44 -4.17 -16.98
CA ALA A 236 -12.03 -2.81 -16.62
C ALA A 236 -11.62 -1.96 -17.83
N LEU A 237 -11.41 -2.58 -19.00
CA LEU A 237 -10.94 -1.94 -20.23
C LEU A 237 -12.13 -1.60 -21.13
N ASP A 238 -12.25 -0.33 -21.50
CA ASP A 238 -13.14 0.07 -22.59
C ASP A 238 -12.46 -0.09 -23.97
N ALA A 239 -13.21 0.19 -25.03
CA ALA A 239 -12.72 0.07 -26.40
C ALA A 239 -11.48 0.97 -26.64
N GLN A 240 -11.47 2.18 -26.09
CA GLN A 240 -10.38 3.13 -26.24
C GLN A 240 -9.07 2.59 -25.64
N VAL A 241 -9.11 2.05 -24.43
CA VAL A 241 -7.93 1.47 -23.77
C VAL A 241 -7.48 0.21 -24.49
N THR A 242 -8.41 -0.64 -24.93
CA THR A 242 -8.09 -1.86 -25.69
C THR A 242 -7.39 -1.54 -26.99
N GLU A 243 -7.90 -0.59 -27.78
CA GLU A 243 -7.29 -0.13 -29.03
C GLU A 243 -5.92 0.51 -28.78
N TYR A 244 -5.79 1.30 -27.72
CA TYR A 244 -4.52 1.91 -27.30
C TYR A 244 -3.45 0.85 -27.02
N LEU A 245 -3.76 -0.13 -26.16
CA LEU A 245 -2.81 -1.21 -25.84
C LEU A 245 -2.42 -2.02 -27.07
N ALA A 246 -3.38 -2.33 -27.94
CA ALA A 246 -3.13 -3.04 -29.19
C ALA A 246 -2.23 -2.25 -30.15
N ALA A 247 -2.45 -0.92 -30.27
CA ALA A 247 -1.60 -0.04 -31.09
C ALA A 247 -0.13 -0.04 -30.62
N HIS A 248 0.10 -0.15 -29.31
CA HIS A 248 1.44 -0.26 -28.70
C HIS A 248 1.96 -1.71 -28.62
N ARG A 249 1.29 -2.68 -29.28
CA ARG A 249 1.66 -4.12 -29.33
C ARG A 249 1.77 -4.76 -27.96
N ILE A 250 0.91 -4.34 -27.02
CA ILE A 250 0.78 -4.95 -25.70
C ILE A 250 -0.25 -6.07 -25.80
N GLU A 251 0.17 -7.30 -25.54
CA GLU A 251 -0.75 -8.43 -25.42
C GLU A 251 -1.51 -8.32 -24.10
N VAL A 252 -2.84 -8.39 -24.12
CA VAL A 252 -3.68 -8.35 -22.92
C VAL A 252 -4.22 -9.73 -22.60
N LYS A 253 -4.04 -10.17 -21.36
CA LYS A 253 -4.59 -11.42 -20.81
C LYS A 253 -5.41 -11.13 -19.56
N GLU A 254 -6.29 -12.09 -19.21
CA GLU A 254 -7.06 -11.99 -17.96
C GLU A 254 -6.14 -12.07 -16.75
N TYR A 255 -6.42 -11.26 -15.72
CA TYR A 255 -5.59 -11.10 -14.53
C TYR A 255 -5.20 -12.45 -13.89
N ASP A 256 -6.19 -13.32 -13.68
CA ASP A 256 -6.02 -14.59 -12.96
C ASP A 256 -5.17 -15.62 -13.72
N THR A 257 -4.90 -15.39 -15.01
CA THR A 257 -4.13 -16.31 -15.84
C THR A 257 -2.62 -16.22 -15.66
N VAL A 258 -2.12 -15.23 -14.89
CA VAL A 258 -0.68 -15.00 -14.72
C VAL A 258 0.07 -16.22 -14.20
N VAL A 259 -0.46 -16.92 -13.19
CA VAL A 259 0.21 -18.09 -12.60
C VAL A 259 0.34 -19.22 -13.62
N ASP A 260 -0.70 -19.50 -14.38
CA ASP A 260 -0.69 -20.58 -15.38
C ASP A 260 0.18 -20.20 -16.58
N PHE A 261 0.20 -18.94 -16.97
CA PHE A 261 1.15 -18.43 -17.96
C PHE A 261 2.60 -18.66 -17.52
N LEU A 262 2.95 -18.32 -16.27
CA LEU A 262 4.30 -18.50 -15.74
C LEU A 262 4.72 -19.96 -15.64
N LYS A 263 3.78 -20.87 -15.31
CA LYS A 263 4.02 -22.33 -15.33
C LYS A 263 4.29 -22.86 -16.73
N ALA A 264 3.64 -22.27 -17.75
CA ALA A 264 3.75 -22.69 -19.15
C ALA A 264 4.99 -22.13 -19.87
N LEU A 265 5.75 -21.23 -19.25
CA LEU A 265 6.95 -20.64 -19.85
C LEU A 265 7.98 -21.73 -20.18
N PRO A 266 8.61 -21.71 -21.37
CA PRO A 266 9.76 -22.57 -21.67
C PRO A 266 10.86 -22.38 -20.61
N ALA A 267 11.50 -23.49 -20.25
CA ALA A 267 12.59 -23.46 -19.27
C ALA A 267 13.81 -22.67 -19.78
N GLY A 268 14.58 -22.09 -18.87
CA GLY A 268 15.89 -21.49 -19.15
C GLY A 268 15.91 -19.98 -19.35
N ASN A 269 14.76 -19.28 -19.15
CA ASN A 269 14.81 -17.82 -19.11
C ASN A 269 15.51 -17.32 -17.84
N ALA A 270 16.21 -16.19 -17.97
CA ALA A 270 16.71 -15.40 -16.84
C ALA A 270 15.72 -14.28 -16.55
N ILE A 271 14.88 -14.45 -15.53
CA ILE A 271 13.78 -13.54 -15.24
C ILE A 271 14.15 -12.63 -14.08
N LEU A 272 14.15 -11.30 -14.32
CA LEU A 272 14.31 -10.31 -13.27
C LEU A 272 13.02 -10.25 -12.43
N VAL A 273 13.18 -10.36 -11.11
CA VAL A 273 12.10 -10.24 -10.14
C VAL A 273 12.53 -9.35 -8.97
N ASP A 274 11.66 -8.46 -8.56
CA ASP A 274 11.85 -7.67 -7.34
C ASP A 274 11.15 -8.37 -6.17
N ASN A 275 11.91 -8.99 -5.30
CA ASN A 275 11.42 -9.77 -4.18
C ASN A 275 10.57 -8.96 -3.17
N ARG A 276 10.64 -7.63 -3.21
CA ARG A 276 9.82 -6.75 -2.35
C ARG A 276 8.36 -6.71 -2.79
N TYR A 277 8.11 -6.89 -4.11
CA TYR A 277 6.78 -6.75 -4.72
C TYR A 277 6.28 -8.03 -5.39
N CYS A 278 7.20 -8.92 -5.79
CA CYS A 278 6.83 -10.24 -6.29
C CYS A 278 6.28 -11.08 -5.14
N SER A 279 5.07 -11.61 -5.29
CA SER A 279 4.49 -12.48 -4.27
C SER A 279 5.24 -13.81 -4.17
N TYR A 280 5.20 -14.41 -2.98
CA TYR A 280 5.84 -15.70 -2.73
C TYR A 280 5.32 -16.79 -3.66
N THR A 281 4.01 -16.81 -3.98
CA THR A 281 3.42 -17.73 -4.94
C THR A 281 4.03 -17.60 -6.33
N LEU A 282 4.17 -16.37 -6.86
CA LEU A 282 4.77 -16.14 -8.18
C LEU A 282 6.25 -16.52 -8.19
N TYR A 283 6.99 -16.13 -7.14
CA TYR A 283 8.40 -16.50 -6.97
C TYR A 283 8.60 -18.00 -6.97
N LYS A 284 7.84 -18.75 -6.15
CA LYS A 284 7.92 -20.23 -6.08
C LYS A 284 7.49 -20.89 -7.38
N THR A 285 6.56 -20.30 -8.12
CA THR A 285 6.15 -20.79 -9.44
C THR A 285 7.30 -20.68 -10.44
N LEU A 286 7.95 -19.52 -10.52
CA LEU A 286 9.07 -19.30 -11.43
C LEU A 286 10.31 -20.10 -11.05
N GLN A 287 10.64 -20.22 -9.76
CA GLN A 287 11.82 -20.92 -9.26
C GLN A 287 11.91 -22.37 -9.73
N LYS A 288 10.78 -22.99 -10.09
CA LYS A 288 10.74 -24.41 -10.52
C LYS A 288 11.47 -24.66 -11.84
N ASN A 289 11.37 -23.73 -12.80
CA ASN A 289 11.82 -23.96 -14.18
C ASN A 289 12.63 -22.79 -14.77
N GLN A 290 12.80 -21.69 -14.04
CA GLN A 290 13.46 -20.47 -14.52
C GLN A 290 14.69 -20.12 -13.66
N LYS A 291 15.64 -19.41 -14.27
CA LYS A 291 16.71 -18.76 -13.52
C LYS A 291 16.19 -17.41 -13.02
N LEU A 292 16.11 -17.19 -11.72
CA LEU A 292 15.70 -15.90 -11.16
C LEU A 292 16.91 -14.98 -11.00
N VAL A 293 16.77 -13.77 -11.52
CA VAL A 293 17.67 -12.64 -11.28
C VAL A 293 16.96 -11.75 -10.26
N GLU A 294 17.43 -11.76 -9.02
CA GLU A 294 16.84 -10.97 -7.95
C GLU A 294 17.41 -9.55 -7.97
N GLY A 295 16.56 -8.56 -8.16
CA GLY A 295 16.97 -7.17 -8.28
C GLY A 295 15.80 -6.20 -8.14
N LYS A 296 16.08 -4.90 -8.15
CA LYS A 296 15.05 -3.85 -8.14
C LYS A 296 14.40 -3.74 -9.50
N ASN A 297 13.10 -3.43 -9.52
CA ASN A 297 12.40 -3.09 -10.74
C ASN A 297 13.10 -1.91 -11.45
N PRO A 298 13.51 -2.06 -12.72
CA PRO A 298 14.13 -0.97 -13.49
C PRO A 298 13.24 0.27 -13.57
N THR A 299 11.94 0.05 -13.61
CA THR A 299 10.88 1.07 -13.69
C THR A 299 10.83 1.99 -12.48
N GLU A 300 11.22 1.51 -11.28
CA GLU A 300 11.20 2.31 -10.05
C GLU A 300 12.05 3.58 -10.19
N LEU A 301 13.30 3.46 -10.62
CA LEU A 301 14.18 4.60 -10.82
C LEU A 301 13.83 5.41 -12.06
N LEU A 302 13.43 4.77 -13.17
CA LEU A 302 13.02 5.45 -14.41
C LEU A 302 11.81 6.35 -14.16
N LYS A 303 10.83 5.89 -13.38
CA LYS A 303 9.65 6.67 -12.97
C LYS A 303 10.02 7.79 -11.99
N ALA A 304 10.96 7.55 -11.08
CA ALA A 304 11.38 8.53 -10.08
C ALA A 304 12.08 9.72 -10.72
N ILE A 305 12.86 9.51 -11.79
CA ILE A 305 13.54 10.57 -12.54
C ILE A 305 12.56 11.14 -13.57
N LYS A 306 11.99 12.30 -13.26
CA LYS A 306 10.96 12.95 -14.09
C LYS A 306 11.56 13.51 -15.37
N ASN A 307 10.87 13.28 -16.51
CA ASN A 307 11.19 13.94 -17.77
C ASN A 307 10.77 15.43 -17.74
N PRO A 308 11.20 16.26 -18.73
CA PRO A 308 10.88 17.69 -18.72
C PRO A 308 9.38 18.02 -18.73
N VAL A 309 8.55 17.17 -19.37
CA VAL A 309 7.09 17.37 -19.41
C VAL A 309 6.49 17.06 -18.05
N GLU A 310 6.85 15.94 -17.43
CA GLU A 310 6.43 15.59 -16.06
C GLU A 310 6.83 16.68 -15.06
N LEU A 311 8.07 17.22 -15.14
CA LEU A 311 8.53 18.30 -14.27
C LEU A 311 7.70 19.57 -14.43
N ALA A 312 7.43 19.98 -15.66
CA ALA A 312 6.62 21.17 -15.92
C ALA A 312 5.19 21.01 -15.39
N ARG A 313 4.59 19.83 -15.60
CA ARG A 313 3.26 19.51 -15.07
C ARG A 313 3.23 19.49 -13.54
N MET A 314 4.20 18.85 -12.90
CA MET A 314 4.30 18.85 -11.44
C MET A 314 4.41 20.26 -10.88
N GLN A 315 5.24 21.14 -11.47
CA GLN A 315 5.37 22.52 -11.02
C GLN A 315 4.04 23.28 -11.13
N GLU A 316 3.31 23.12 -12.23
CA GLU A 316 2.00 23.71 -12.44
C GLU A 316 0.98 23.23 -11.38
N ILE A 317 0.92 21.92 -11.17
CA ILE A 317 0.00 21.29 -10.21
C ILE A 317 0.34 21.71 -8.77
N PHE A 318 1.62 21.68 -8.37
CA PHE A 318 2.03 22.13 -7.04
C PHE A 318 1.68 23.59 -6.78
N LEU A 319 1.78 24.48 -7.79
CA LEU A 319 1.34 25.86 -7.65
C LEU A 319 -0.17 25.95 -7.41
N LYS A 320 -0.98 25.24 -8.20
CA LYS A 320 -2.45 25.23 -8.05
C LYS A 320 -2.86 24.66 -6.69
N ASP A 321 -2.29 23.53 -6.28
CA ASP A 321 -2.56 22.90 -4.99
C ASP A 321 -2.15 23.80 -3.82
N SER A 322 -1.00 24.48 -3.91
CA SER A 322 -0.55 25.45 -2.91
C SER A 322 -1.54 26.61 -2.73
N VAL A 323 -2.22 27.02 -3.79
CA VAL A 323 -3.30 28.01 -3.71
C VAL A 323 -4.50 27.44 -2.95
N ALA A 324 -4.89 26.19 -3.19
CA ALA A 324 -5.98 25.55 -2.45
C ALA A 324 -5.65 25.44 -0.95
N VAL A 325 -4.44 24.99 -0.61
CA VAL A 325 -3.95 24.95 0.79
C VAL A 325 -3.91 26.33 1.42
N THR A 326 -3.49 27.37 0.69
CA THR A 326 -3.45 28.74 1.19
C THR A 326 -4.86 29.29 1.47
N LYS A 327 -5.83 29.03 0.58
CA LYS A 327 -7.23 29.37 0.79
C LYS A 327 -7.80 28.69 2.03
N PHE A 328 -7.46 27.41 2.23
CA PHE A 328 -7.86 26.65 3.41
C PHE A 328 -7.28 27.28 4.69
N ILE A 329 -5.97 27.57 4.74
CA ILE A 329 -5.35 28.18 5.90
C ILE A 329 -5.97 29.55 6.21
N TYR A 330 -6.26 30.37 5.19
CA TYR A 330 -6.93 31.65 5.36
C TYR A 330 -8.33 31.49 5.95
N TRP A 331 -9.14 30.59 5.37
CA TRP A 331 -10.47 30.30 5.87
C TRP A 331 -10.41 29.83 7.34
N LEU A 332 -9.58 28.84 7.63
CA LEU A 332 -9.45 28.28 8.97
C LEU A 332 -9.13 29.38 10.01
N LYS A 333 -8.12 30.21 9.75
CA LYS A 333 -7.70 31.30 10.67
C LYS A 333 -8.74 32.41 10.83
N THR A 334 -9.63 32.60 9.88
CA THR A 334 -10.64 33.65 9.92
C THR A 334 -11.98 33.18 10.48
N HIS A 335 -12.24 31.86 10.54
CA HIS A 335 -13.53 31.28 10.93
C HIS A 335 -13.48 30.49 12.23
N VAL A 336 -12.33 29.94 12.62
CA VAL A 336 -12.19 29.24 13.90
C VAL A 336 -12.63 30.13 15.06
N GLY A 337 -13.49 29.59 15.95
CA GLY A 337 -14.10 30.33 17.04
C GLY A 337 -15.31 31.21 16.65
N LYS A 338 -15.66 31.30 15.35
CA LYS A 338 -16.84 32.02 14.87
C LYS A 338 -17.95 31.07 14.42
N GLU A 339 -17.59 29.90 13.96
CA GLU A 339 -18.48 28.81 13.58
C GLU A 339 -17.91 27.49 14.09
N LYS A 340 -18.76 26.44 14.17
CA LYS A 340 -18.32 25.13 14.59
C LYS A 340 -17.53 24.46 13.46
N ILE A 341 -16.23 24.30 13.65
CA ILE A 341 -15.34 23.58 12.75
C ILE A 341 -14.83 22.34 13.50
N THR A 342 -14.90 21.17 12.87
CA THR A 342 -14.31 19.92 13.37
C THR A 342 -13.13 19.51 12.49
N GLU A 343 -12.36 18.53 12.93
CA GLU A 343 -11.27 17.94 12.12
C GLU A 343 -11.81 17.43 10.77
N VAL A 344 -12.98 16.77 10.76
CA VAL A 344 -13.65 16.28 9.55
C VAL A 344 -14.04 17.46 8.64
N THR A 345 -14.75 18.46 9.16
CA THR A 345 -15.19 19.59 8.31
C THR A 345 -14.02 20.43 7.82
N ALA A 346 -12.89 20.46 8.53
CA ALA A 346 -11.68 21.09 8.07
C ALA A 346 -11.05 20.31 6.89
N ALA A 347 -10.99 18.98 6.98
CA ALA A 347 -10.54 18.12 5.88
C ALA A 347 -11.43 18.26 4.65
N ASP A 348 -12.77 18.20 4.81
CA ASP A 348 -13.75 18.37 3.74
C ASP A 348 -13.60 19.74 3.02
N TYR A 349 -13.38 20.81 3.77
CA TYR A 349 -13.19 22.12 3.17
C TYR A 349 -11.92 22.18 2.31
N LEU A 350 -10.83 21.57 2.77
CA LEU A 350 -9.58 21.52 1.98
C LEU A 350 -9.78 20.70 0.71
N GLU A 351 -10.46 19.56 0.81
CA GLU A 351 -10.80 18.75 -0.36
C GLU A 351 -11.67 19.52 -1.35
N GLN A 352 -12.68 20.26 -0.89
CA GLN A 352 -13.51 21.11 -1.77
C GLN A 352 -12.63 22.13 -2.53
N LYS A 353 -11.61 22.71 -1.89
CA LYS A 353 -10.70 23.64 -2.57
C LYS A 353 -9.83 22.99 -3.61
N ARG A 354 -9.44 21.71 -3.42
CA ARG A 354 -8.77 20.91 -4.43
C ARG A 354 -9.67 20.55 -5.59
N ARG A 355 -10.94 20.21 -5.31
CA ARG A 355 -11.96 19.91 -6.35
C ARG A 355 -12.31 21.10 -7.23
N GLU A 356 -11.98 22.35 -6.83
CA GLU A 356 -12.08 23.53 -7.70
C GLU A 356 -11.02 23.53 -8.82
N ILE A 357 -9.97 22.69 -8.74
CA ILE A 357 -8.89 22.57 -9.73
C ILE A 357 -9.33 21.58 -10.82
N PRO A 358 -9.42 21.98 -12.09
CA PRO A 358 -9.99 21.12 -13.16
C PRO A 358 -9.26 19.78 -13.35
N GLU A 359 -7.98 19.73 -13.05
CA GLU A 359 -7.15 18.54 -13.19
C GLU A 359 -7.23 17.59 -11.98
N PHE A 360 -7.96 17.97 -10.92
CA PHE A 360 -8.10 17.13 -9.72
C PHE A 360 -8.88 15.84 -10.05
N LEU A 361 -8.32 14.71 -9.66
CA LEU A 361 -8.91 13.39 -9.85
C LEU A 361 -9.45 12.82 -8.55
N ASP A 362 -8.62 12.84 -7.50
CA ASP A 362 -8.95 12.30 -6.18
C ASP A 362 -7.95 12.85 -5.13
N LEU A 363 -8.14 12.50 -3.86
CA LEU A 363 -7.11 12.67 -2.84
C LEU A 363 -5.92 11.73 -3.14
N SER A 364 -4.71 12.09 -2.69
CA SER A 364 -3.54 11.20 -2.78
C SER A 364 -3.44 10.24 -1.60
N PHE A 365 -4.10 10.58 -0.50
CA PHE A 365 -4.33 9.77 0.70
C PHE A 365 -5.44 10.43 1.54
N PRO A 366 -6.10 9.70 2.45
CA PRO A 366 -7.08 10.27 3.36
C PRO A 366 -6.48 11.44 4.15
N THR A 367 -7.14 12.60 4.13
CA THR A 367 -6.59 13.79 4.78
C THR A 367 -6.48 13.60 6.29
N ILE A 368 -5.28 13.73 6.81
CA ILE A 368 -5.01 13.74 8.26
C ILE A 368 -5.21 15.17 8.76
N ALA A 369 -6.18 15.37 9.64
CA ALA A 369 -6.43 16.65 10.32
C ALA A 369 -6.46 16.40 11.83
N GLY A 370 -5.31 16.49 12.49
CA GLY A 370 -5.17 16.19 13.91
C GLY A 370 -5.06 17.46 14.76
N TYR A 371 -6.03 17.68 15.65
CA TYR A 371 -6.05 18.78 16.58
C TYR A 371 -5.50 18.39 17.94
N LYS A 372 -4.55 19.16 18.48
CA LYS A 372 -3.91 18.94 19.78
C LYS A 372 -3.34 17.50 19.90
N SER A 373 -3.89 16.70 20.83
CA SER A 373 -3.43 15.33 21.09
C SER A 373 -3.62 14.37 19.90
N ASN A 374 -4.62 14.59 19.05
CA ASN A 374 -4.86 13.74 17.87
C ASN A 374 -3.72 13.85 16.85
N ALA A 375 -3.01 14.98 16.83
CA ALA A 375 -1.81 15.15 15.99
C ALA A 375 -0.62 14.28 16.41
N ALA A 376 -0.67 13.59 17.56
CA ALA A 376 0.35 12.64 17.97
C ALA A 376 0.23 11.27 17.29
N MET A 377 -0.90 11.00 16.64
CA MET A 377 -1.13 9.80 15.84
C MET A 377 -0.81 10.09 14.38
N MET A 378 0.27 9.46 13.85
CA MET A 378 0.83 9.80 12.52
C MET A 378 -0.15 9.53 11.37
N HIS A 379 -1.02 8.55 11.52
CA HIS A 379 -2.04 8.16 10.54
C HIS A 379 -3.45 8.29 11.14
N TYR A 380 -3.67 9.40 11.87
CA TYR A 380 -4.98 9.70 12.46
C TYR A 380 -6.01 9.96 11.37
N GLU A 381 -7.11 9.25 11.42
CA GLU A 381 -8.27 9.49 10.58
C GLU A 381 -9.43 9.95 11.44
N ALA A 382 -9.86 11.18 11.25
CA ALA A 382 -11.00 11.76 11.95
C ALA A 382 -12.30 11.22 11.34
N THR A 383 -13.20 10.71 12.17
CA THR A 383 -14.54 10.29 11.77
C THR A 383 -15.59 11.19 12.40
N PRO A 384 -16.83 11.26 11.86
CA PRO A 384 -17.90 12.05 12.45
C PRO A 384 -18.17 11.72 13.93
N ASP A 385 -17.97 10.46 14.33
CA ASP A 385 -18.20 9.96 15.68
C ASP A 385 -16.98 10.13 16.61
N ASN A 386 -15.80 10.37 16.03
CA ASN A 386 -14.53 10.47 16.76
C ASN A 386 -13.66 11.60 16.19
N CYS A 387 -14.13 12.84 16.27
CA CYS A 387 -13.35 14.01 15.86
C CYS A 387 -13.43 15.13 16.89
N ALA A 388 -12.35 15.88 17.01
CA ALA A 388 -12.31 17.08 17.85
C ALA A 388 -12.98 18.29 17.19
N THR A 389 -13.60 19.15 18.01
CA THR A 389 -14.00 20.50 17.58
C THR A 389 -12.79 21.42 17.72
N LEU A 390 -12.52 22.22 16.68
CA LEU A 390 -11.40 23.16 16.67
C LEU A 390 -11.78 24.44 17.43
N GLU A 391 -10.95 24.81 18.37
CA GLU A 391 -11.09 26.02 19.16
C GLU A 391 -10.05 27.07 18.74
N PRO A 392 -10.25 28.40 19.01
CA PRO A 392 -9.28 29.45 18.70
C PRO A 392 -8.08 29.41 19.66
N GLU A 393 -7.48 28.24 19.82
CA GLU A 393 -6.28 27.95 20.63
C GLU A 393 -5.55 26.72 20.11
N GLY A 394 -4.30 26.56 20.46
CA GLY A 394 -3.52 25.36 20.12
C GLY A 394 -3.15 25.28 18.62
N MET A 395 -2.96 24.05 18.15
CA MET A 395 -2.50 23.78 16.79
C MET A 395 -3.31 22.67 16.14
N LEU A 396 -3.47 22.80 14.82
CA LEU A 396 -3.96 21.75 13.92
C LEU A 396 -2.81 21.31 13.03
N LEU A 397 -2.49 20.00 13.03
CA LEU A 397 -1.65 19.38 12.01
C LEU A 397 -2.56 18.95 10.87
N VAL A 398 -2.23 19.34 9.65
CA VAL A 398 -2.92 18.90 8.44
C VAL A 398 -1.90 18.30 7.50
N ASP A 399 -2.08 17.02 7.19
CA ASP A 399 -1.33 16.29 6.16
C ASP A 399 -2.30 15.86 5.06
N SER A 400 -2.03 16.26 3.84
CA SER A 400 -3.01 16.14 2.76
C SER A 400 -2.38 16.28 1.39
N GLY A 401 -3.01 15.67 0.40
CA GLY A 401 -2.55 15.79 -0.97
C GLY A 401 -3.66 15.48 -1.98
N GLY A 402 -3.35 15.62 -3.26
CA GLY A 402 -4.27 15.30 -4.35
C GLY A 402 -3.57 14.59 -5.50
N GLN A 403 -4.33 13.70 -6.13
CA GLN A 403 -4.03 13.13 -7.44
C GLN A 403 -4.56 14.05 -8.51
N TYR A 404 -3.72 14.44 -9.43
CA TYR A 404 -4.08 15.30 -10.55
C TYR A 404 -3.67 14.67 -11.87
N LEU A 405 -4.31 15.09 -12.94
CA LEU A 405 -3.90 14.70 -14.28
C LEU A 405 -2.49 15.26 -14.57
N GLY A 406 -1.48 14.45 -14.39
CA GLY A 406 -0.07 14.80 -14.61
C GLY A 406 0.73 15.19 -13.36
N GLY A 407 0.21 14.94 -12.15
CA GLY A 407 0.96 15.16 -10.92
C GLY A 407 0.27 14.66 -9.67
N THR A 408 1.03 14.49 -8.61
CA THR A 408 0.56 14.11 -7.27
C THR A 408 1.16 15.08 -6.27
N THR A 409 0.38 15.54 -5.29
CA THR A 409 0.86 16.40 -4.21
C THR A 409 0.75 15.69 -2.86
N ASP A 410 1.62 16.12 -1.95
CA ASP A 410 1.70 15.70 -0.56
C ASP A 410 2.25 16.87 0.24
N VAL A 411 1.45 17.42 1.16
CA VAL A 411 1.76 18.67 1.86
C VAL A 411 1.32 18.60 3.32
N THR A 412 2.28 18.60 4.23
CA THR A 412 1.99 18.70 5.66
C THR A 412 2.14 20.14 6.15
N ARG A 413 1.22 20.63 6.97
CA ARG A 413 1.28 21.92 7.66
C ARG A 413 0.80 21.81 9.10
N THR A 414 1.56 22.39 10.02
CA THR A 414 1.10 22.65 11.41
C THR A 414 0.64 24.10 11.53
N ILE A 415 -0.64 24.29 11.79
CA ILE A 415 -1.31 25.59 11.76
C ILE A 415 -1.66 26.00 13.20
N VAL A 416 -1.14 27.13 13.64
CA VAL A 416 -1.49 27.72 14.94
C VAL A 416 -2.87 28.39 14.82
N LEU A 417 -3.83 27.97 15.66
CA LEU A 417 -5.21 28.48 15.67
C LEU A 417 -5.43 29.62 16.68
N GLY A 418 -4.52 29.78 17.64
CA GLY A 418 -4.60 30.80 18.67
C GLY A 418 -3.42 30.70 19.66
N PRO A 419 -3.58 31.15 20.92
CA PRO A 419 -2.49 31.08 21.89
C PRO A 419 -1.90 29.70 22.07
N ILE A 420 -0.58 29.59 22.07
CA ILE A 420 0.20 28.38 22.39
C ILE A 420 1.25 28.69 23.46
N SER A 421 1.61 27.69 24.26
CA SER A 421 2.63 27.81 25.30
C SER A 421 4.03 28.00 24.72
N GLU A 422 4.95 28.59 25.49
CA GLU A 422 6.36 28.69 25.11
C GLU A 422 7.03 27.29 24.98
N GLU A 423 6.54 26.35 25.73
CA GLU A 423 7.00 24.94 25.64
C GLU A 423 6.71 24.35 24.25
N ILE A 424 5.52 24.58 23.69
CA ILE A 424 5.12 24.11 22.36
C ILE A 424 5.88 24.84 21.25
N LYS A 425 6.20 26.13 21.42
CA LYS A 425 6.95 26.91 20.40
C LYS A 425 8.34 26.35 20.12
N LYS A 426 9.03 25.81 21.12
CA LYS A 426 10.40 25.31 20.97
C LYS A 426 10.52 24.12 20.01
N PRO A 427 9.76 23.00 20.17
CA PRO A 427 9.79 21.88 19.24
C PRO A 427 9.40 22.27 17.81
N VAL A 428 8.36 23.11 17.65
CA VAL A 428 7.90 23.57 16.33
C VAL A 428 9.02 24.33 15.61
N SER A 429 9.68 25.27 16.29
CA SER A 429 10.81 26.00 15.71
C SER A 429 11.96 25.09 15.31
N TYR A 430 12.29 24.06 16.12
CA TYR A 430 13.33 23.11 15.80
C TYR A 430 12.96 22.25 14.57
N THR A 431 11.74 21.71 14.51
CA THR A 431 11.26 20.84 13.43
C THR A 431 11.15 21.58 12.09
N HIS A 432 10.68 22.83 12.08
CA HIS A 432 10.45 23.59 10.85
C HIS A 432 11.65 24.43 10.38
N LEU A 433 12.55 24.81 11.27
CA LEU A 433 13.72 25.65 10.94
C LEU A 433 15.00 24.85 10.73
N ARG A 434 15.04 23.60 11.19
CA ARG A 434 16.14 22.66 10.96
C ARG A 434 15.57 21.36 10.43
N ALA A 435 15.33 21.30 9.13
CA ALA A 435 15.11 20.03 8.49
C ALA A 435 16.29 19.10 8.82
N HIS A 436 16.01 17.87 9.24
CA HIS A 436 17.05 16.90 9.64
C HIS A 436 18.08 16.66 8.52
N GLU A 437 17.66 16.81 7.27
CA GLU A 437 18.51 16.69 6.08
C GLU A 437 19.63 17.73 6.05
N THR A 438 19.40 18.95 6.56
CA THR A 438 20.41 20.02 6.53
C THR A 438 21.46 19.91 7.62
N SER A 439 21.23 19.14 8.69
CA SER A 439 22.18 18.95 9.77
C SER A 439 23.12 17.75 9.56
N LEU A 440 22.82 16.86 8.63
CA LEU A 440 23.63 15.70 8.26
C LEU A 440 24.46 15.90 6.98
N HIS A 441 24.16 16.93 6.21
CA HIS A 441 24.80 17.26 4.93
C HIS A 441 25.59 18.56 4.96
N LEU A 442 25.72 19.19 6.11
CA LEU A 442 26.63 20.31 6.41
C LEU A 442 27.75 19.85 7.35
#